data_571515cee346ae7597a346dfefc62762
#
_entry.id   571515cee346ae7597a346dfefc62762
#
_cell.length_a   1.000
_cell.length_b   1.000
_cell.length_c   1.000
_cell.angle_alpha   90.00
_cell.angle_beta   90.00
_cell.angle_gamma   90.00
#
_symmetry.space_group_name_H-M   'P 1'
#
loop_
_entity.id
_entity.type
_entity.pdbx_description
1 polymer ?
#
loop_
_entity_poly.entity_id
_entity_poly.type
_entity_poly.pdbx_seq_one_letter_code
_entity_poly.pdbx_strand_id
1 'polypeptide(L)'
;VERAALPATPAPPAPAAPPAPATSTAAFQARQREMRRAIATTMSRSKREIPHYYLSEPIPMAAALEWLQARNAGVPITQRILPAVLQLKAVALALAEVPELNGLYRDGEFAPSAAVHIGVAISLRGGGLVAPALHDVAGRSIDDLMHALSDLVRRARAGSLRSSEMTDPTITVTNLGDQGVESVFGVIYPPQVALVGFGRIAERAWAQEGWIRSVPVVTASLAADHRVSDGHRGARFLAVLRDLLQRPHELAGTPAPPTGAQPPDGP
;
A
#
# COMPACT_ATOMS: atom_id res chain seq x y z
N VAL A 1 83.91 -2.01 -6.73
CA VAL A 1 83.52 -1.35 -5.47
C VAL A 1 82.05 -1.58 -5.31
N GLU A 2 81.72 -2.61 -4.53
CA GLU A 2 80.38 -3.08 -4.26
C GLU A 2 79.82 -2.25 -3.07
N ARG A 3 78.66 -1.58 -3.32
CA ARG A 3 77.94 -0.83 -2.28
C ARG A 3 76.94 -1.75 -1.58
N ALA A 4 77.21 -2.15 -0.37
CA ALA A 4 76.31 -2.87 0.51
C ALA A 4 75.13 -1.98 0.84
N ALA A 5 73.88 -2.51 0.55
CA ALA A 5 72.65 -1.90 0.96
C ALA A 5 72.32 -2.21 2.44
N LEU A 6 72.03 -1.19 3.21
CA LEU A 6 71.59 -1.28 4.61
C LEU A 6 70.17 -1.84 4.66
N PRO A 7 69.83 -2.70 5.63
CA PRO A 7 68.45 -3.25 5.77
C PRO A 7 67.52 -2.15 6.26
N ALA A 8 66.34 -2.07 5.59
CA ALA A 8 65.27 -1.15 5.95
C ALA A 8 64.64 -1.55 7.30
N THR A 9 64.52 -0.59 8.19
CA THR A 9 63.80 -0.73 9.47
C THR A 9 62.29 -0.96 9.22
N PRO A 10 61.68 -1.96 9.86
CA PRO A 10 60.22 -2.18 9.70
C PRO A 10 59.44 -1.00 10.30
N ALA A 11 58.44 -0.51 9.54
CA ALA A 11 57.56 0.55 10.00
C ALA A 11 56.71 0.06 11.19
N PRO A 12 56.40 0.91 12.17
CA PRO A 12 55.55 0.55 13.30
C PRO A 12 54.12 0.19 12.82
N PRO A 13 53.46 -0.81 13.47
CA PRO A 13 52.09 -1.23 13.11
C PRO A 13 51.14 -0.03 13.28
N ALA A 14 50.29 0.15 12.27
CA ALA A 14 49.21 1.15 12.31
C ALA A 14 48.28 0.92 13.53
N PRO A 15 47.82 2.00 14.20
CA PRO A 15 46.88 1.85 15.32
C PRO A 15 45.65 1.10 14.89
N ALA A 16 45.21 0.09 15.63
CA ALA A 16 44.00 -0.66 15.41
C ALA A 16 42.80 0.31 15.46
N ALA A 17 41.97 0.28 14.44
CA ALA A 17 40.72 1.05 14.41
C ALA A 17 39.87 0.72 15.65
N PRO A 18 39.27 1.73 16.33
CA PRO A 18 38.41 1.47 17.48
C PRO A 18 37.27 0.54 17.11
N PRO A 19 36.91 -0.43 17.98
CA PRO A 19 35.77 -1.32 17.72
C PRO A 19 34.49 -0.51 17.57
N ALA A 20 33.73 -0.76 16.50
CA ALA A 20 32.42 -0.15 16.28
C ALA A 20 31.50 -0.43 17.50
N PRO A 21 30.76 0.56 18.01
CA PRO A 21 30.07 0.45 19.29
C PRO A 21 29.04 -0.67 19.28
N ALA A 22 29.22 -1.67 20.12
CA ALA A 22 28.30 -2.76 20.39
C ALA A 22 26.93 -2.27 20.92
N THR A 23 26.81 -1.01 21.29
CA THR A 23 25.59 -0.32 21.74
C THR A 23 24.53 -0.18 20.65
N SER A 24 24.90 -0.17 19.37
CA SER A 24 23.93 -0.02 18.28
C SER A 24 23.06 -1.27 18.06
N THR A 25 23.62 -2.46 18.22
CA THR A 25 22.92 -3.73 17.97
C THR A 25 21.91 -4.05 19.09
N ALA A 26 22.29 -3.83 20.36
CA ALA A 26 21.41 -4.07 21.51
C ALA A 26 20.23 -3.08 21.53
N ALA A 27 20.48 -1.79 21.25
CA ALA A 27 19.43 -0.78 21.14
C ALA A 27 18.46 -1.06 19.97
N PHE A 28 18.98 -1.51 18.83
CA PHE A 28 18.16 -1.94 17.69
C PHE A 28 17.27 -3.13 18.04
N GLN A 29 17.83 -4.16 18.68
CA GLN A 29 17.07 -5.33 19.12
C GLN A 29 16.02 -5.00 20.19
N ALA A 30 16.31 -4.07 21.11
CA ALA A 30 15.34 -3.60 22.09
C ALA A 30 14.16 -2.91 21.42
N ARG A 31 14.43 -1.98 20.48
CA ARG A 31 13.39 -1.29 19.71
C ARG A 31 12.52 -2.26 18.89
N GLN A 32 13.11 -3.28 18.29
CA GLN A 32 12.36 -4.33 17.58
C GLN A 32 11.45 -5.12 18.52
N ARG A 33 11.91 -5.46 19.74
CA ARG A 33 11.09 -6.17 20.73
C ARG A 33 9.90 -5.31 21.20
N GLU A 34 10.12 -4.03 21.44
CA GLU A 34 9.04 -3.09 21.80
C GLU A 34 8.02 -2.97 20.68
N MET A 35 8.45 -2.79 19.43
CA MET A 35 7.54 -2.75 18.28
C MET A 35 6.72 -4.03 18.16
N ARG A 36 7.33 -5.22 18.31
CA ARG A 36 6.61 -6.50 18.28
C ARG A 36 5.60 -6.62 19.40
N ARG A 37 5.92 -6.14 20.61
CA ARG A 37 4.97 -6.10 21.74
C ARG A 37 3.78 -5.20 21.43
N ALA A 38 4.01 -4.01 20.92
CA ALA A 38 2.96 -3.07 20.52
C ALA A 38 2.03 -3.67 19.46
N ILE A 39 2.60 -4.29 18.41
CA ILE A 39 1.84 -5.00 17.38
C ILE A 39 1.03 -6.14 18.00
N ALA A 40 1.64 -6.99 18.82
CA ALA A 40 0.96 -8.11 19.46
C ALA A 40 -0.22 -7.66 20.32
N THR A 41 -0.04 -6.62 21.13
CA THR A 41 -1.11 -6.04 21.95
C THR A 41 -2.25 -5.51 21.08
N THR A 42 -1.93 -4.70 20.06
CA THR A 42 -2.92 -4.09 19.17
C THR A 42 -3.69 -5.14 18.37
N MET A 43 -3.01 -6.12 17.78
CA MET A 43 -3.66 -7.15 16.97
C MET A 43 -4.48 -8.13 17.83
N SER A 44 -3.99 -8.48 19.02
CA SER A 44 -4.76 -9.29 19.97
C SER A 44 -6.03 -8.55 20.45
N ARG A 45 -5.92 -7.26 20.70
CA ARG A 45 -7.07 -6.41 21.05
C ARG A 45 -8.07 -6.39 19.88
N SER A 46 -7.59 -6.11 18.67
CA SER A 46 -8.43 -6.08 17.46
C SER A 46 -9.23 -7.37 17.31
N LYS A 47 -8.58 -8.53 17.41
CA LYS A 47 -9.25 -9.82 17.24
C LYS A 47 -10.23 -10.20 18.35
N ARG A 48 -10.06 -9.64 19.55
CA ARG A 48 -11.03 -9.86 20.66
C ARG A 48 -12.21 -8.92 20.60
N GLU A 49 -12.01 -7.67 20.20
CA GLU A 49 -13.00 -6.61 20.34
C GLU A 49 -13.78 -6.32 19.05
N ILE A 50 -13.20 -6.61 17.90
CA ILE A 50 -13.81 -6.31 16.58
C ILE A 50 -14.36 -7.60 15.98
N PRO A 51 -15.68 -7.72 15.79
CA PRO A 51 -16.28 -8.81 15.04
C PRO A 51 -16.04 -8.60 13.54
N HIS A 52 -14.88 -9.09 13.06
CA HIS A 52 -14.51 -8.97 11.66
C HIS A 52 -15.42 -9.80 10.77
N TYR A 53 -15.87 -9.21 9.65
CA TYR A 53 -16.29 -9.97 8.49
C TYR A 53 -15.33 -9.74 7.34
N TYR A 54 -15.30 -10.69 6.40
CA TYR A 54 -14.33 -10.68 5.29
C TYR A 54 -15.03 -10.92 3.99
N LEU A 55 -14.68 -10.12 2.97
CA LEU A 55 -15.10 -10.29 1.59
C LEU A 55 -13.89 -10.21 0.67
N SER A 56 -13.99 -10.76 -0.53
CA SER A 56 -12.98 -10.60 -1.57
C SER A 56 -13.62 -10.57 -2.94
N GLU A 57 -12.98 -9.83 -3.85
CA GLU A 57 -13.39 -9.68 -5.24
C GLU A 57 -12.17 -9.79 -6.15
N PRO A 58 -12.16 -10.69 -7.13
CA PRO A 58 -11.17 -10.69 -8.18
C PRO A 58 -11.49 -9.58 -9.20
N ILE A 59 -10.54 -8.69 -9.44
CA ILE A 59 -10.72 -7.50 -10.26
C ILE A 59 -9.81 -7.59 -11.48
N PRO A 60 -10.34 -7.60 -12.73
CA PRO A 60 -9.56 -7.46 -13.93
C PRO A 60 -8.78 -6.13 -13.93
N MET A 61 -7.52 -6.16 -14.34
CA MET A 61 -6.64 -4.99 -14.32
C MET A 61 -6.20 -4.53 -15.71
N ALA A 62 -6.69 -5.16 -16.79
CA ALA A 62 -6.26 -4.85 -18.14
C ALA A 62 -6.41 -3.35 -18.46
N ALA A 63 -7.60 -2.78 -18.30
CA ALA A 63 -7.85 -1.35 -18.56
C ALA A 63 -6.94 -0.43 -17.74
N ALA A 64 -6.75 -0.74 -16.44
CA ALA A 64 -5.90 0.05 -15.56
C ALA A 64 -4.42 -0.03 -15.97
N LEU A 65 -3.93 -1.22 -16.36
CA LEU A 65 -2.54 -1.42 -16.77
C LEU A 65 -2.26 -0.80 -18.15
N GLU A 66 -3.17 -0.91 -19.11
CA GLU A 66 -3.08 -0.25 -20.41
C GLU A 66 -3.02 1.28 -20.26
N TRP A 67 -3.89 1.85 -19.43
CA TRP A 67 -3.87 3.26 -19.11
C TRP A 67 -2.53 3.69 -18.48
N LEU A 68 -2.03 2.90 -17.51
CA LEU A 68 -0.72 3.16 -16.90
C LEU A 68 0.42 3.05 -17.89
N GLN A 69 0.40 2.08 -18.79
CA GLN A 69 1.40 1.93 -19.85
C GLN A 69 1.44 3.16 -20.73
N ALA A 70 0.28 3.63 -21.21
CA ALA A 70 0.16 4.83 -22.03
C ALA A 70 0.64 6.08 -21.26
N ARG A 71 0.21 6.24 -19.99
CA ARG A 71 0.57 7.38 -19.15
C ARG A 71 2.06 7.43 -18.82
N ASN A 72 2.70 6.27 -18.66
CA ASN A 72 4.11 6.13 -18.35
C ASN A 72 5.01 6.08 -19.58
N ALA A 73 4.46 6.11 -20.80
CA ALA A 73 5.25 6.12 -22.03
C ALA A 73 6.13 7.38 -22.10
N GLY A 74 7.43 7.18 -22.29
CA GLY A 74 8.41 8.27 -22.31
C GLY A 74 8.75 8.90 -20.95
N VAL A 75 8.10 8.46 -19.86
CA VAL A 75 8.35 8.97 -18.50
C VAL A 75 9.53 8.21 -17.87
N PRO A 76 10.51 8.91 -17.27
CA PRO A 76 11.59 8.28 -16.51
C PRO A 76 11.07 7.32 -15.42
N ILE A 77 11.76 6.21 -15.19
CA ILE A 77 11.36 5.17 -14.22
C ILE A 77 11.01 5.74 -12.82
N THR A 78 11.75 6.74 -12.38
CA THR A 78 11.56 7.37 -11.05
C THR A 78 10.29 8.22 -10.94
N GLN A 79 9.64 8.54 -12.07
CA GLN A 79 8.43 9.37 -12.14
C GLN A 79 7.20 8.58 -12.61
N ARG A 80 7.38 7.28 -12.91
CA ARG A 80 6.27 6.43 -13.36
C ARG A 80 5.27 6.20 -12.25
N ILE A 81 3.99 6.24 -12.63
CA ILE A 81 2.88 5.92 -11.74
C ILE A 81 2.78 4.40 -11.57
N LEU A 82 2.65 3.97 -10.33
CA LEU A 82 2.51 2.56 -9.97
C LEU A 82 1.03 2.14 -9.91
N PRO A 83 0.70 0.86 -10.19
CA PRO A 83 -0.65 0.33 -10.02
C PRO A 83 -1.23 0.59 -8.61
N ALA A 84 -0.38 0.55 -7.59
CA ALA A 84 -0.77 0.83 -6.21
C ALA A 84 -1.41 2.22 -6.03
N VAL A 85 -0.99 3.22 -6.80
CA VAL A 85 -1.57 4.57 -6.72
C VAL A 85 -3.00 4.58 -7.24
N LEU A 86 -3.28 3.88 -8.36
CA LEU A 86 -4.65 3.71 -8.85
C LEU A 86 -5.53 2.97 -7.84
N GLN A 87 -4.99 1.91 -7.22
CA GLN A 87 -5.68 1.16 -6.17
C GLN A 87 -6.04 2.04 -4.98
N LEU A 88 -5.09 2.85 -4.48
CA LEU A 88 -5.33 3.79 -3.36
C LEU A 88 -6.38 4.85 -3.73
N LYS A 89 -6.30 5.41 -4.94
CA LYS A 89 -7.27 6.40 -5.43
C LYS A 89 -8.67 5.78 -5.55
N ALA A 90 -8.78 4.59 -6.13
CA ALA A 90 -10.03 3.87 -6.28
C ALA A 90 -10.67 3.51 -4.92
N VAL A 91 -9.86 3.07 -3.95
CA VAL A 91 -10.32 2.87 -2.56
C VAL A 91 -10.89 4.16 -1.99
N ALA A 92 -10.17 5.28 -2.12
CA ALA A 92 -10.62 6.55 -1.56
C ALA A 92 -11.94 7.04 -2.18
N LEU A 93 -12.12 6.87 -3.50
CA LEU A 93 -13.36 7.24 -4.17
C LEU A 93 -14.52 6.27 -3.85
N ALA A 94 -14.25 4.98 -3.73
CA ALA A 94 -15.26 3.99 -3.33
C ALA A 94 -15.79 4.24 -1.90
N LEU A 95 -14.97 4.79 -1.00
CA LEU A 95 -15.39 5.17 0.35
C LEU A 95 -16.38 6.34 0.38
N ALA A 96 -16.41 7.19 -0.64
CA ALA A 96 -17.45 8.21 -0.77
C ALA A 96 -18.85 7.61 -0.96
N GLU A 97 -18.94 6.43 -1.59
CA GLU A 97 -20.19 5.69 -1.80
C GLU A 97 -20.59 4.82 -0.58
N VAL A 98 -19.61 4.47 0.26
CA VAL A 98 -19.81 3.62 1.45
C VAL A 98 -19.04 4.21 2.63
N PRO A 99 -19.49 5.35 3.17
CA PRO A 99 -18.78 6.09 4.21
C PRO A 99 -18.68 5.33 5.54
N GLU A 100 -19.50 4.30 5.76
CA GLU A 100 -19.45 3.44 6.95
C GLU A 100 -18.12 2.64 7.05
N LEU A 101 -17.34 2.57 6.00
CA LEU A 101 -16.02 1.93 6.00
C LEU A 101 -14.86 2.91 6.24
N ASN A 102 -15.14 4.22 6.36
CA ASN A 102 -14.16 5.28 6.56
C ASN A 102 -14.39 6.04 7.86
N GLY A 103 -13.71 5.68 8.91
CA GLY A 103 -13.85 6.33 10.21
C GLY A 103 -13.32 5.50 11.36
N LEU A 104 -13.69 5.90 12.57
CA LEU A 104 -13.17 5.36 13.80
C LEU A 104 -14.31 4.90 14.73
N TYR A 105 -14.14 3.74 15.36
CA TYR A 105 -15.05 3.25 16.39
C TYR A 105 -14.42 3.43 17.77
N ARG A 106 -15.01 4.31 18.56
CA ARG A 106 -14.52 4.64 19.92
C ARG A 106 -15.69 4.75 20.88
N ASP A 107 -15.50 4.32 22.10
CA ASP A 107 -16.45 4.48 23.21
C ASP A 107 -17.88 3.97 22.88
N GLY A 108 -17.97 2.93 22.05
CA GLY A 108 -19.25 2.33 21.67
C GLY A 108 -19.92 2.98 20.44
N GLU A 109 -19.32 4.02 19.88
CA GLU A 109 -19.90 4.79 18.77
C GLU A 109 -18.97 4.83 17.55
N PHE A 110 -19.56 4.86 16.36
CA PHE A 110 -18.87 5.09 15.12
C PHE A 110 -18.85 6.56 14.74
N ALA A 111 -17.67 7.11 14.55
CA ALA A 111 -17.46 8.46 14.04
C ALA A 111 -16.96 8.38 12.59
N PRO A 112 -17.81 8.68 11.58
CA PRO A 112 -17.40 8.73 10.18
C PRO A 112 -16.39 9.87 9.97
N SER A 113 -15.43 9.65 9.07
CA SER A 113 -14.49 10.69 8.67
C SER A 113 -14.91 11.30 7.34
N ALA A 114 -14.97 12.63 7.27
CA ALA A 114 -15.24 13.35 6.02
C ALA A 114 -14.05 13.27 5.04
N ALA A 115 -12.83 13.25 5.56
CA ALA A 115 -11.62 13.08 4.77
C ALA A 115 -11.21 11.61 4.71
N VAL A 116 -10.56 11.20 3.61
CA VAL A 116 -10.01 9.84 3.47
C VAL A 116 -8.51 9.88 3.65
N HIS A 117 -8.05 9.46 4.82
CA HIS A 117 -6.64 9.32 5.17
C HIS A 117 -6.26 7.83 5.18
N ILE A 118 -5.58 7.38 4.13
CA ILE A 118 -5.25 5.97 3.98
C ILE A 118 -3.94 5.65 4.71
N GLY A 119 -4.01 4.82 5.74
CA GLY A 119 -2.83 4.18 6.32
C GLY A 119 -2.24 3.19 5.33
N VAL A 120 -1.08 3.49 4.77
CA VAL A 120 -0.40 2.59 3.82
C VAL A 120 0.53 1.66 4.58
N ALA A 121 0.27 0.35 4.49
CA ALA A 121 1.11 -0.65 5.15
C ALA A 121 2.50 -0.72 4.49
N ILE A 122 3.53 -0.35 5.23
CA ILE A 122 4.92 -0.29 4.76
C ILE A 122 5.79 -1.22 5.62
N SER A 123 6.44 -2.18 4.98
CA SER A 123 7.44 -3.04 5.61
C SER A 123 8.76 -2.26 5.83
N LEU A 124 9.29 -2.35 7.04
CA LEU A 124 10.53 -1.68 7.43
C LEU A 124 11.74 -2.58 7.22
N ARG A 125 12.88 -1.97 6.84
CA ARG A 125 14.18 -2.66 6.78
C ARG A 125 14.56 -3.10 8.20
N GLY A 126 14.83 -4.39 8.38
CA GLY A 126 15.14 -4.93 9.71
C GLY A 126 13.93 -5.52 10.45
N GLY A 127 12.76 -5.53 9.82
CA GLY A 127 11.52 -6.12 10.34
C GLY A 127 10.61 -5.10 11.00
N GLY A 128 9.33 -5.41 11.00
CA GLY A 128 8.26 -4.53 11.47
C GLY A 128 7.43 -3.97 10.34
N LEU A 129 6.24 -3.51 10.69
CA LEU A 129 5.25 -2.92 9.81
C LEU A 129 4.73 -1.63 10.43
N VAL A 130 4.61 -0.58 9.63
CA VAL A 130 3.92 0.66 10.00
C VAL A 130 2.87 0.98 8.94
N ALA A 131 1.83 1.69 9.32
CA ALA A 131 0.77 2.08 8.38
C ALA A 131 0.51 3.60 8.47
N PRO A 132 1.49 4.44 8.06
CA PRO A 132 1.34 5.89 8.12
C PRO A 132 0.29 6.39 7.14
N ALA A 133 -0.39 7.49 7.50
CA ALA A 133 -1.42 8.12 6.70
C ALA A 133 -0.88 8.80 5.46
N LEU A 134 -1.41 8.43 4.30
CA LEU A 134 -1.43 9.25 3.11
C LEU A 134 -2.70 10.11 3.19
N HIS A 135 -2.53 11.42 3.44
CA HIS A 135 -3.65 12.31 3.72
C HIS A 135 -4.42 12.72 2.46
N ASP A 136 -5.74 12.89 2.61
CA ASP A 136 -6.67 13.46 1.61
C ASP A 136 -6.60 12.81 0.23
N VAL A 137 -6.56 11.47 0.21
CA VAL A 137 -6.33 10.69 -1.02
C VAL A 137 -7.40 10.96 -2.07
N ALA A 138 -8.66 11.16 -1.67
CA ALA A 138 -9.77 11.41 -2.59
C ALA A 138 -9.60 12.71 -3.38
N GLY A 139 -9.09 13.77 -2.75
CA GLY A 139 -8.92 15.11 -3.36
C GLY A 139 -7.65 15.28 -4.19
N ARG A 140 -6.66 14.38 -4.08
CA ARG A 140 -5.37 14.53 -4.76
C ARG A 140 -5.38 13.99 -6.19
N SER A 141 -4.57 14.61 -7.06
CA SER A 141 -4.26 14.05 -8.37
C SER A 141 -3.45 12.75 -8.26
N ILE A 142 -3.45 11.95 -9.32
CA ILE A 142 -2.65 10.71 -9.39
C ILE A 142 -1.14 11.01 -9.28
N ASP A 143 -0.68 12.09 -9.91
CA ASP A 143 0.73 12.50 -9.85
C ASP A 143 1.13 12.93 -8.43
N ASP A 144 0.30 13.74 -7.76
CA ASP A 144 0.52 14.14 -6.36
C ASP A 144 0.51 12.94 -5.42
N LEU A 145 -0.38 11.97 -5.66
CA LEU A 145 -0.43 10.74 -4.88
C LEU A 145 0.84 9.90 -5.05
N MET A 146 1.36 9.80 -6.27
CA MET A 146 2.61 9.07 -6.52
C MET A 146 3.79 9.72 -5.80
N HIS A 147 3.91 11.05 -5.88
CA HIS A 147 4.95 11.80 -5.16
C HIS A 147 4.81 11.66 -3.65
N ALA A 148 3.61 11.83 -3.11
CA ALA A 148 3.34 11.73 -1.68
C ALA A 148 3.59 10.30 -1.15
N LEU A 149 3.20 9.25 -1.91
CA LEU A 149 3.45 7.86 -1.56
C LEU A 149 4.95 7.55 -1.53
N SER A 150 5.69 8.01 -2.55
CA SER A 150 7.15 7.80 -2.62
C SER A 150 7.87 8.47 -1.45
N ASP A 151 7.48 9.71 -1.11
CA ASP A 151 8.03 10.43 0.04
C ASP A 151 7.68 9.73 1.36
N LEU A 152 6.43 9.31 1.54
CA LEU A 152 5.97 8.60 2.73
C LEU A 152 6.75 7.29 2.94
N VAL A 153 6.94 6.49 1.89
CA VAL A 153 7.71 5.23 1.94
C VAL A 153 9.17 5.51 2.29
N ARG A 154 9.78 6.54 1.69
CA ARG A 154 11.16 6.95 1.99
C ARG A 154 11.33 7.33 3.46
N ARG A 155 10.43 8.18 4.00
CA ARG A 155 10.47 8.64 5.39
C ARG A 155 10.14 7.52 6.38
N ALA A 156 9.20 6.63 6.07
CA ALA A 156 8.91 5.46 6.88
C ALA A 156 10.17 4.59 7.05
N ARG A 157 10.87 4.30 5.95
CA ARG A 157 12.11 3.50 5.98
C ARG A 157 13.29 4.21 6.65
N ALA A 158 13.29 5.54 6.68
CA ALA A 158 14.29 6.36 7.38
C ALA A 158 13.93 6.59 8.87
N GLY A 159 12.74 6.17 9.33
CA GLY A 159 12.29 6.40 10.71
C GLY A 159 11.95 7.86 11.01
N SER A 160 11.59 8.66 9.99
CA SER A 160 11.30 10.10 10.10
C SER A 160 9.84 10.43 9.77
N LEU A 161 8.91 9.57 10.23
CA LEU A 161 7.47 9.82 10.11
C LEU A 161 7.03 10.93 11.06
N ARG A 162 6.02 11.69 10.62
CA ARG A 162 5.38 12.73 11.44
C ARG A 162 4.36 12.09 12.38
N SER A 163 4.08 12.74 13.51
CA SER A 163 3.07 12.26 14.47
C SER A 163 1.70 12.09 13.83
N SER A 164 1.24 13.09 13.05
CA SER A 164 -0.04 13.04 12.35
C SER A 164 -0.14 11.86 11.38
N GLU A 165 0.95 11.48 10.72
CA GLU A 165 0.95 10.31 9.83
C GLU A 165 0.72 8.99 10.59
N MET A 166 1.02 8.95 11.88
CA MET A 166 0.80 7.77 12.71
C MET A 166 -0.59 7.75 13.38
N THR A 167 -1.22 8.92 13.58
CA THR A 167 -2.48 9.06 14.33
C THR A 167 -3.72 9.23 13.47
N ASP A 168 -3.57 9.72 12.25
CA ASP A 168 -4.68 10.18 11.41
C ASP A 168 -5.30 9.14 10.45
N PRO A 169 -4.75 7.92 10.23
CA PRO A 169 -5.37 6.99 9.30
C PRO A 169 -6.82 6.68 9.67
N THR A 170 -7.72 6.83 8.70
CA THR A 170 -9.17 6.53 8.86
C THR A 170 -9.54 5.15 8.33
N ILE A 171 -8.69 4.59 7.49
CA ILE A 171 -8.73 3.23 6.95
C ILE A 171 -7.30 2.78 6.64
N THR A 172 -7.04 1.49 6.61
CA THR A 172 -5.71 0.95 6.21
C THR A 172 -5.81 0.20 4.89
N VAL A 173 -4.79 0.37 4.03
CA VAL A 173 -4.59 -0.42 2.81
C VAL A 173 -3.26 -1.16 2.91
N THR A 174 -3.29 -2.46 2.65
CA THR A 174 -2.11 -3.31 2.53
C THR A 174 -2.00 -3.91 1.15
N ASN A 175 -0.79 -3.93 0.58
CA ASN A 175 -0.52 -4.56 -0.70
C ASN A 175 0.63 -5.54 -0.53
N LEU A 176 0.38 -6.82 -0.80
CA LEU A 176 1.37 -7.90 -0.75
C LEU A 176 1.69 -8.45 -2.15
N GLY A 177 1.33 -7.72 -3.19
CA GLY A 177 1.63 -8.12 -4.57
C GLY A 177 3.11 -8.34 -4.82
N ASP A 178 3.96 -7.47 -4.32
CA ASP A 178 5.42 -7.58 -4.43
C ASP A 178 6.00 -8.80 -3.69
N GLN A 179 5.25 -9.37 -2.74
CA GLN A 179 5.60 -10.60 -2.03
C GLN A 179 5.09 -11.86 -2.74
N GLY A 180 4.41 -11.71 -3.87
CA GLY A 180 3.88 -12.82 -4.65
C GLY A 180 2.62 -13.49 -4.08
N VAL A 181 1.98 -12.89 -3.07
CA VAL A 181 0.77 -13.42 -2.43
C VAL A 181 -0.45 -13.13 -3.29
N GLU A 182 -1.31 -14.13 -3.48
CA GLU A 182 -2.52 -14.01 -4.31
C GLU A 182 -3.61 -13.15 -3.68
N SER A 183 -3.80 -13.29 -2.37
CA SER A 183 -4.78 -12.53 -1.59
C SER A 183 -4.27 -12.32 -0.17
N VAL A 184 -4.74 -11.27 0.50
CA VAL A 184 -4.39 -10.95 1.87
C VAL A 184 -5.63 -10.50 2.63
N PHE A 185 -5.92 -11.15 3.76
CA PHE A 185 -6.99 -10.76 4.67
C PHE A 185 -6.36 -10.20 5.94
N GLY A 186 -6.37 -8.88 6.05
CA GLY A 186 -5.72 -8.18 7.15
C GLY A 186 -6.55 -8.18 8.44
N VAL A 187 -5.91 -7.78 9.52
CA VAL A 187 -6.54 -7.51 10.81
C VAL A 187 -6.72 -6.00 10.94
N ILE A 188 -7.93 -5.54 11.23
CA ILE A 188 -8.26 -4.12 11.36
C ILE A 188 -7.39 -3.49 12.44
N TYR A 189 -6.92 -2.29 12.20
CA TYR A 189 -6.09 -1.51 13.12
C TYR A 189 -7.00 -0.63 14.00
N PRO A 190 -7.27 -1.01 15.26
CA PRO A 190 -8.14 -0.19 16.13
C PRO A 190 -7.57 1.21 16.30
N PRO A 191 -8.38 2.26 16.29
CA PRO A 191 -9.86 2.30 16.28
C PRO A 191 -10.51 2.33 14.88
N GLN A 192 -9.78 2.10 13.80
CA GLN A 192 -10.34 2.03 12.44
C GLN A 192 -11.38 0.89 12.35
N VAL A 193 -12.26 0.99 11.35
CA VAL A 193 -13.37 0.03 11.15
C VAL A 193 -13.19 -0.85 9.92
N ALA A 194 -12.17 -0.60 9.09
CA ALA A 194 -11.93 -1.38 7.89
C ALA A 194 -10.45 -1.43 7.49
N LEU A 195 -10.10 -2.48 6.75
CA LEU A 195 -8.81 -2.66 6.09
C LEU A 195 -9.04 -3.29 4.72
N VAL A 196 -8.41 -2.73 3.69
CA VAL A 196 -8.43 -3.26 2.32
C VAL A 196 -7.08 -3.91 2.01
N GLY A 197 -7.12 -5.09 1.43
CA GLY A 197 -5.95 -5.83 1.00
C GLY A 197 -5.89 -6.04 -0.51
N PHE A 198 -4.70 -5.91 -1.10
CA PHE A 198 -4.46 -6.26 -2.50
C PHE A 198 -3.39 -7.35 -2.58
N GLY A 199 -3.67 -8.39 -3.35
CA GLY A 199 -2.71 -9.41 -3.73
C GLY A 199 -1.89 -9.01 -4.95
N ARG A 200 -1.15 -9.98 -5.51
CA ARG A 200 -0.40 -9.79 -6.75
C ARG A 200 -1.35 -9.67 -7.95
N ILE A 201 -0.97 -8.85 -8.91
CA ILE A 201 -1.56 -8.86 -10.25
C ILE A 201 -0.95 -10.06 -11.00
N ALA A 202 -1.78 -10.98 -11.46
CA ALA A 202 -1.34 -12.18 -12.16
C ALA A 202 -2.30 -12.53 -13.29
N GLU A 203 -1.76 -13.13 -14.37
CA GLU A 203 -2.56 -13.66 -15.47
C GLU A 203 -3.47 -14.80 -14.97
N ARG A 204 -4.76 -14.71 -15.36
CA ARG A 204 -5.77 -15.72 -15.04
C ARG A 204 -6.67 -16.00 -16.23
N ALA A 205 -7.16 -17.22 -16.31
CA ALA A 205 -8.24 -17.57 -17.21
C ALA A 205 -9.51 -16.80 -16.81
N TRP A 206 -10.02 -15.98 -17.71
CA TRP A 206 -11.18 -15.11 -17.44
C TRP A 206 -12.20 -15.25 -18.56
N ALA A 207 -13.46 -15.54 -18.20
CA ALA A 207 -14.55 -15.62 -19.14
C ALA A 207 -15.10 -14.22 -19.41
N GLN A 208 -15.02 -13.76 -20.64
CA GLN A 208 -15.53 -12.48 -21.09
C GLN A 208 -16.15 -12.62 -22.48
N GLU A 209 -17.37 -12.13 -22.68
CA GLU A 209 -18.07 -12.14 -23.99
C GLU A 209 -18.13 -13.55 -24.65
N GLY A 210 -18.29 -14.59 -23.84
CA GLY A 210 -18.36 -15.97 -24.31
C GLY A 210 -17.01 -16.65 -24.62
N TRP A 211 -15.90 -15.96 -24.40
CA TRP A 211 -14.54 -16.47 -24.63
C TRP A 211 -13.76 -16.57 -23.31
N ILE A 212 -12.82 -17.50 -23.25
CA ILE A 212 -11.83 -17.58 -22.18
C ILE A 212 -10.53 -16.92 -22.68
N ARG A 213 -10.09 -15.90 -21.97
CA ARG A 213 -8.85 -15.16 -22.26
C ARG A 213 -7.93 -15.16 -21.04
N SER A 214 -6.63 -14.98 -21.27
CA SER A 214 -5.70 -14.62 -20.19
C SER A 214 -5.86 -13.14 -19.90
N VAL A 215 -6.15 -12.78 -18.63
CA VAL A 215 -6.36 -11.41 -18.19
C VAL A 215 -5.58 -11.18 -16.90
N PRO A 216 -4.86 -10.06 -16.77
CA PRO A 216 -4.25 -9.70 -15.50
C PRO A 216 -5.34 -9.38 -14.46
N VAL A 217 -5.34 -10.08 -13.34
CA VAL A 217 -6.33 -9.96 -12.26
C VAL A 217 -5.62 -9.71 -10.93
N VAL A 218 -6.17 -8.81 -10.12
CA VAL A 218 -5.82 -8.64 -8.70
C VAL A 218 -6.98 -9.11 -7.84
N THR A 219 -6.69 -9.76 -6.70
CA THR A 219 -7.71 -9.99 -5.69
C THR A 219 -7.68 -8.83 -4.69
N ALA A 220 -8.77 -8.06 -4.63
CA ALA A 220 -9.03 -7.12 -3.55
C ALA A 220 -9.78 -7.83 -2.43
N SER A 221 -9.43 -7.58 -1.19
CA SER A 221 -10.10 -8.09 0.00
C SER A 221 -10.51 -6.96 0.92
N LEU A 222 -11.56 -7.15 1.67
CA LEU A 222 -12.04 -6.26 2.71
C LEU A 222 -12.15 -7.04 4.02
N ALA A 223 -11.53 -6.50 5.08
CA ALA A 223 -11.81 -6.85 6.45
C ALA A 223 -12.55 -5.66 7.07
N ALA A 224 -13.77 -5.85 7.59
CA ALA A 224 -14.55 -4.76 8.15
C ALA A 224 -15.25 -5.14 9.45
N ASP A 225 -15.59 -4.11 10.24
CA ASP A 225 -16.19 -4.23 11.56
C ASP A 225 -17.71 -4.40 11.45
N HIS A 226 -18.21 -5.57 11.86
CA HIS A 226 -19.63 -5.90 11.76
C HIS A 226 -20.51 -5.12 12.76
N ARG A 227 -19.92 -4.33 13.63
CA ARG A 227 -20.68 -3.38 14.48
C ARG A 227 -21.08 -2.11 13.73
N VAL A 228 -20.37 -1.80 12.61
CA VAL A 228 -20.53 -0.55 11.85
C VAL A 228 -21.09 -0.79 10.46
N SER A 229 -20.74 -1.91 9.83
CA SER A 229 -21.17 -2.26 8.47
C SER A 229 -21.46 -3.75 8.38
N ASP A 230 -21.99 -4.17 7.24
CA ASP A 230 -22.37 -5.56 6.97
C ASP A 230 -21.90 -6.04 5.58
N GLY A 231 -22.20 -7.30 5.26
CA GLY A 231 -21.83 -7.90 3.99
C GLY A 231 -22.38 -7.16 2.77
N HIS A 232 -23.56 -6.54 2.86
CA HIS A 232 -24.15 -5.76 1.76
C HIS A 232 -23.34 -4.51 1.48
N ARG A 233 -22.96 -3.76 2.54
CA ARG A 233 -22.11 -2.56 2.43
C ARG A 233 -20.73 -2.89 1.91
N GLY A 234 -20.13 -3.96 2.43
CA GLY A 234 -18.84 -4.44 1.95
C GLY A 234 -18.85 -4.89 0.49
N ALA A 235 -19.88 -5.60 0.05
CA ALA A 235 -20.04 -6.01 -1.34
C ALA A 235 -20.23 -4.81 -2.28
N ARG A 236 -21.04 -3.81 -1.88
CA ARG A 236 -21.17 -2.55 -2.63
C ARG A 236 -19.81 -1.84 -2.77
N PHE A 237 -19.04 -1.72 -1.70
CA PHE A 237 -17.71 -1.13 -1.75
C PHE A 237 -16.79 -1.83 -2.75
N LEU A 238 -16.71 -3.17 -2.71
CA LEU A 238 -15.87 -3.94 -3.62
C LEU A 238 -16.35 -3.83 -5.09
N ALA A 239 -17.65 -3.76 -5.32
CA ALA A 239 -18.21 -3.54 -6.66
C ALA A 239 -17.82 -2.16 -7.21
N VAL A 240 -17.97 -1.09 -6.42
CA VAL A 240 -17.53 0.27 -6.81
C VAL A 240 -16.03 0.31 -7.06
N LEU A 241 -15.24 -0.30 -6.19
CA LEU A 241 -13.78 -0.40 -6.34
C LEU A 241 -13.41 -1.08 -7.66
N ARG A 242 -14.06 -2.22 -7.98
CA ARG A 242 -13.87 -2.92 -9.25
C ARG A 242 -14.19 -2.02 -10.43
N ASP A 243 -15.35 -1.38 -10.41
CA ASP A 243 -15.86 -0.56 -11.52
C ASP A 243 -14.97 0.68 -11.77
N LEU A 244 -14.44 1.29 -10.72
CA LEU A 244 -13.48 2.38 -10.81
C LEU A 244 -12.15 1.94 -11.47
N LEU A 245 -11.66 0.76 -11.15
CA LEU A 245 -10.43 0.22 -11.76
C LEU A 245 -10.61 -0.18 -13.24
N GLN A 246 -11.87 -0.38 -13.72
CA GLN A 246 -12.16 -0.52 -15.14
C GLN A 246 -12.19 0.83 -15.88
N ARG A 247 -12.28 1.96 -15.16
CA ARG A 247 -12.36 3.32 -15.71
C ARG A 247 -11.25 4.22 -15.17
N PRO A 248 -9.97 3.89 -15.43
CA PRO A 248 -8.82 4.57 -14.81
C PRO A 248 -8.72 6.06 -15.15
N HIS A 249 -9.31 6.51 -16.26
CA HIS A 249 -9.41 7.92 -16.63
C HIS A 249 -10.24 8.73 -15.63
N GLU A 250 -11.27 8.15 -15.01
CA GLU A 250 -12.05 8.81 -13.94
C GLU A 250 -11.21 9.01 -12.68
N LEU A 251 -10.32 8.06 -12.37
CA LEU A 251 -9.39 8.17 -11.25
C LEU A 251 -8.40 9.34 -11.43
N ALA A 252 -8.04 9.63 -12.67
CA ALA A 252 -7.13 10.73 -13.02
C ALA A 252 -7.84 12.08 -13.14
N GLY A 253 -9.18 12.14 -13.07
CA GLY A 253 -9.93 13.36 -13.35
C GLY A 253 -9.92 13.76 -14.83
N THR A 254 -9.54 12.85 -15.72
CA THR A 254 -9.53 13.09 -17.18
C THR A 254 -10.85 12.61 -17.78
N PRO A 255 -11.51 13.37 -18.70
CA PRO A 255 -12.70 12.87 -19.41
C PRO A 255 -12.42 11.55 -20.11
N ALA A 256 -13.44 10.67 -20.17
CA ALA A 256 -13.36 9.45 -20.94
C ALA A 256 -13.02 9.73 -22.40
N PRO A 257 -12.17 8.93 -23.08
CA PRO A 257 -11.99 9.05 -24.51
C PRO A 257 -13.35 8.84 -25.20
N PRO A 258 -13.66 9.57 -26.29
CA PRO A 258 -14.92 9.44 -27.00
C PRO A 258 -15.11 7.98 -27.43
N THR A 259 -16.24 7.40 -27.03
CA THR A 259 -16.65 6.05 -27.43
C THR A 259 -16.91 6.09 -28.95
N GLY A 260 -15.99 5.65 -29.79
CA GLY A 260 -16.19 5.61 -31.23
C GLY A 260 -14.91 5.77 -32.06
N ALA A 261 -13.90 4.96 -31.81
CA ALA A 261 -12.92 4.65 -32.86
C ALA A 261 -13.17 3.19 -33.30
N GLN A 262 -14.02 3.02 -34.30
CA GLN A 262 -14.12 1.78 -35.05
C GLN A 262 -12.72 1.51 -35.63
N PRO A 263 -12.18 0.28 -35.49
CA PRO A 263 -10.93 -0.05 -36.17
C PRO A 263 -11.14 0.14 -37.66
N PRO A 264 -10.14 0.66 -38.40
CA PRO A 264 -10.25 0.75 -39.85
C PRO A 264 -10.42 -0.64 -40.44
N ASP A 265 -11.46 -0.81 -41.26
CA ASP A 265 -11.67 -1.99 -42.05
C ASP A 265 -10.38 -2.27 -42.85
N GLY A 266 -9.71 -3.36 -42.52
CA GLY A 266 -8.56 -3.84 -43.30
C GLY A 266 -9.00 -4.42 -44.63
N PRO A 267 -8.13 -4.38 -45.63
CA PRO A 267 -8.42 -4.84 -46.97
C PRO A 267 -8.66 -6.34 -47.08
#